data_282f4cf9a26522fb1a3a470df99d0aba
#
_entry.id   282f4cf9a26522fb1a3a470df99d0aba
#
_cell.length_a   1.000
_cell.length_b   1.000
_cell.length_c   1.000
_cell.angle_alpha   90.00
_cell.angle_beta   90.00
_cell.angle_gamma   90.00
#
_symmetry.space_group_name_H-M   'P 1'
#
loop_
_entity.id
_entity.type
_entity.pdbx_description
1 polymer ?
#
loop_
_entity_poly.entity_id
_entity_poly.type
_entity_poly.pdbx_seq_one_letter_code
_entity_poly.pdbx_strand_id
1 'polypeptide(L)'
;MQELDNDRLVWMFTQMLRIREFEERVKRTFEEHPGVIRGHTHLADGAEASIVGSLATLQPGDQMMATYRCHGYPIALGTDTKTIMAEIYGRKDGLCGGYGGSMHLVDPGRGFLGTSGIVGQGIPQATGAAWGAQLRNQGQIVLGFFGDGASKQGAFHESLNLASLWKLPIVYVMENNGYNVATQSEQEDANAAAGEPLSVKAKAYSMPGVTVDGGDPVAVYEAVGAAGDRARAGDGPTLIESKVYRLSAHGNIIAPPGVPLHYPEHEAITVFGNREEYEAALRGDPVPRFRARLIEQGALEAGRADEIAQEVHDELDAAVQFALDSPYPEPEAAARADYVYA
;
A
#
# COMPACT_ATOMS: atom_id res chain seq x y z
N MET A 1 15.57 -5.07 15.67
CA MET A 1 14.32 -5.70 15.17
C MET A 1 13.69 -6.51 16.31
N GLN A 2 12.36 -6.42 16.49
CA GLN A 2 11.64 -7.19 17.51
C GLN A 2 11.42 -8.62 17.01
N GLU A 3 11.55 -9.62 17.91
CA GLU A 3 11.25 -11.02 17.57
C GLU A 3 9.76 -11.20 17.28
N LEU A 4 9.43 -11.98 16.24
CA LEU A 4 8.06 -12.29 15.86
C LEU A 4 7.52 -13.42 16.71
N ASP A 5 6.73 -13.10 17.73
CA ASP A 5 5.94 -14.07 18.48
C ASP A 5 4.61 -14.42 17.75
N ASN A 6 3.88 -15.39 18.28
CA ASN A 6 2.62 -15.84 17.71
C ASN A 6 1.57 -14.71 17.67
N ASP A 7 1.52 -13.85 18.68
CA ASP A 7 0.57 -12.73 18.73
C ASP A 7 0.81 -11.74 17.60
N ARG A 8 2.10 -11.47 17.31
CA ARG A 8 2.48 -10.60 16.20
C ARG A 8 2.16 -11.22 14.83
N LEU A 9 2.37 -12.53 14.69
CA LEU A 9 2.01 -13.25 13.46
C LEU A 9 0.49 -13.27 13.25
N VAL A 10 -0.31 -13.51 14.29
CA VAL A 10 -1.78 -13.46 14.22
C VAL A 10 -2.25 -12.02 13.90
N TRP A 11 -1.62 -11.01 14.49
CA TRP A 11 -1.88 -9.61 14.15
C TRP A 11 -1.62 -9.34 12.66
N MET A 12 -0.48 -9.80 12.11
CA MET A 12 -0.18 -9.64 10.68
C MET A 12 -1.28 -10.29 9.81
N PHE A 13 -1.67 -11.52 10.13
CA PHE A 13 -2.76 -12.20 9.41
C PHE A 13 -4.07 -11.40 9.48
N THR A 14 -4.44 -10.92 10.66
CA THR A 14 -5.66 -10.13 10.86
C THR A 14 -5.63 -8.85 10.02
N GLN A 15 -4.49 -8.13 9.97
CA GLN A 15 -4.39 -6.93 9.15
C GLN A 15 -4.43 -7.25 7.65
N MET A 16 -3.75 -8.29 7.19
CA MET A 16 -3.80 -8.73 5.79
C MET A 16 -5.23 -9.08 5.37
N LEU A 17 -5.94 -9.83 6.20
CA LEU A 17 -7.34 -10.18 5.98
C LEU A 17 -8.24 -8.94 5.95
N ARG A 18 -8.05 -8.01 6.89
CA ARG A 18 -8.80 -6.75 6.95
C ARG A 18 -8.61 -5.92 5.68
N ILE A 19 -7.38 -5.81 5.17
CA ILE A 19 -7.09 -5.12 3.91
C ILE A 19 -7.82 -5.81 2.75
N ARG A 20 -7.70 -7.14 2.61
CA ARG A 20 -8.36 -7.90 1.55
C ARG A 20 -9.87 -7.69 1.56
N GLU A 21 -10.48 -7.88 2.70
CA GLU A 21 -11.92 -7.76 2.86
C GLU A 21 -12.43 -6.33 2.66
N PHE A 22 -11.62 -5.33 3.03
CA PHE A 22 -11.91 -3.92 2.74
C PHE A 22 -11.95 -3.67 1.23
N GLU A 23 -10.95 -4.15 0.49
CA GLU A 23 -10.90 -3.99 -0.96
C GLU A 23 -12.05 -4.73 -1.67
N GLU A 24 -12.46 -5.89 -1.14
CA GLU A 24 -13.63 -6.61 -1.67
C GLU A 24 -14.93 -5.80 -1.46
N ARG A 25 -15.11 -5.08 -0.32
CA ARG A 25 -16.25 -4.16 -0.14
C ARG A 25 -16.19 -2.99 -1.10
N VAL A 26 -15.00 -2.45 -1.34
CA VAL A 26 -14.82 -1.38 -2.34
C VAL A 26 -15.22 -1.86 -3.73
N LYS A 27 -14.83 -3.07 -4.15
CA LYS A 27 -15.27 -3.66 -5.42
C LYS A 27 -16.81 -3.79 -5.50
N ARG A 28 -17.41 -4.40 -4.49
CA ARG A 28 -18.87 -4.62 -4.43
C ARG A 28 -19.65 -3.32 -4.47
N THR A 29 -19.11 -2.24 -3.91
CA THR A 29 -19.78 -0.93 -3.92
C THR A 29 -20.09 -0.44 -5.33
N PHE A 30 -19.26 -0.76 -6.32
CA PHE A 30 -19.54 -0.36 -7.71
C PHE A 30 -20.82 -1.01 -8.27
N GLU A 31 -21.16 -2.20 -7.82
CA GLU A 31 -22.35 -2.94 -8.24
C GLU A 31 -23.55 -2.68 -7.34
N GLU A 32 -23.33 -2.70 -6.02
CA GLU A 32 -24.40 -2.61 -5.01
C GLU A 32 -24.87 -1.15 -4.80
N HIS A 33 -23.93 -0.18 -4.93
CA HIS A 33 -24.18 1.25 -4.71
C HIS A 33 -23.59 2.10 -5.84
N PRO A 34 -24.07 1.95 -7.08
CA PRO A 34 -23.49 2.64 -8.24
C PRO A 34 -23.51 4.14 -8.08
N GLY A 35 -22.37 4.78 -8.36
CA GLY A 35 -22.19 6.23 -8.29
C GLY A 35 -21.87 6.78 -6.88
N VAL A 36 -21.77 5.94 -5.86
CA VAL A 36 -21.30 6.35 -4.52
C VAL A 36 -19.80 6.65 -4.57
N ILE A 37 -18.99 5.74 -5.09
CA ILE A 37 -17.58 6.00 -5.32
C ILE A 37 -17.41 6.79 -6.60
N ARG A 38 -16.79 7.98 -6.49
CA ARG A 38 -16.57 8.89 -7.61
C ARG A 38 -15.08 9.01 -7.88
N GLY A 39 -14.66 8.63 -9.06
CA GLY A 39 -13.26 8.69 -9.47
C GLY A 39 -12.59 7.32 -9.53
N HIS A 40 -11.27 7.34 -9.65
CA HIS A 40 -10.47 6.12 -9.75
C HIS A 40 -10.19 5.52 -8.39
N THR A 41 -10.32 4.20 -8.30
CA THR A 41 -9.84 3.38 -7.19
C THR A 41 -8.75 2.44 -7.68
N HIS A 42 -7.78 2.17 -6.82
CA HIS A 42 -6.68 1.27 -7.09
C HIS A 42 -6.53 0.35 -5.88
N LEU A 43 -6.91 -0.89 -6.04
CA LEU A 43 -6.98 -1.84 -4.93
C LEU A 43 -5.61 -2.41 -4.58
N ALA A 44 -5.38 -2.66 -3.30
CA ALA A 44 -4.12 -3.20 -2.77
C ALA A 44 -4.13 -4.75 -2.66
N ASP A 45 -5.16 -5.41 -3.22
CA ASP A 45 -5.28 -6.85 -3.19
C ASP A 45 -4.12 -7.56 -3.91
N GLY A 46 -3.49 -8.48 -3.18
CA GLY A 46 -2.24 -9.14 -3.57
C GLY A 46 -0.96 -8.49 -3.01
N ALA A 47 -1.05 -7.26 -2.43
CA ALA A 47 0.08 -6.57 -1.80
C ALA A 47 -0.01 -6.53 -0.26
N GLU A 48 -1.00 -7.18 0.35
CA GLU A 48 -1.28 -7.10 1.78
C GLU A 48 -0.08 -7.50 2.62
N ALA A 49 0.65 -8.55 2.21
CA ALA A 49 1.82 -9.03 2.92
C ALA A 49 2.99 -8.02 2.87
N SER A 50 3.20 -7.36 1.72
CA SER A 50 4.19 -6.29 1.56
C SER A 50 3.87 -5.11 2.47
N ILE A 51 2.62 -4.65 2.47
CA ILE A 51 2.15 -3.55 3.30
C ILE A 51 2.30 -3.88 4.78
N VAL A 52 1.71 -4.99 5.24
CA VAL A 52 1.68 -5.35 6.66
C VAL A 52 3.06 -5.69 7.18
N GLY A 53 3.86 -6.46 6.44
CA GLY A 53 5.24 -6.79 6.81
C GLY A 53 6.11 -5.55 6.97
N SER A 54 5.98 -4.60 6.05
CA SER A 54 6.72 -3.33 6.12
C SER A 54 6.29 -2.47 7.31
N LEU A 55 4.99 -2.26 7.49
CA LEU A 55 4.46 -1.39 8.55
C LEU A 55 4.63 -1.98 9.96
N ALA A 56 4.74 -3.31 10.06
CA ALA A 56 5.07 -3.99 11.31
C ALA A 56 6.46 -3.61 11.87
N THR A 57 7.34 -3.02 11.05
CA THR A 57 8.68 -2.57 11.48
C THR A 57 8.70 -1.17 12.09
N LEU A 58 7.63 -0.39 11.91
CA LEU A 58 7.56 0.99 12.36
C LEU A 58 7.57 1.10 13.89
N GLN A 59 8.27 2.11 14.36
CA GLN A 59 8.34 2.50 15.77
C GLN A 59 7.60 3.84 15.97
N PRO A 60 7.23 4.17 17.21
CA PRO A 60 6.57 5.45 17.50
C PRO A 60 7.37 6.65 16.96
N GLY A 61 6.71 7.49 16.18
CA GLY A 61 7.30 8.68 15.56
C GLY A 61 7.88 8.45 14.17
N ASP A 62 7.98 7.21 13.69
CA ASP A 62 8.30 6.93 12.30
C ASP A 62 7.20 7.42 11.37
N GLN A 63 7.56 7.67 10.12
CA GLN A 63 6.66 8.23 9.13
C GLN A 63 6.68 7.41 7.84
N MET A 64 5.64 7.57 7.03
CA MET A 64 5.58 6.94 5.72
C MET A 64 4.86 7.78 4.67
N MET A 65 5.21 7.56 3.41
CA MET A 65 4.50 8.02 2.22
C MET A 65 4.12 6.82 1.36
N ALA A 66 2.92 6.85 0.78
CA ALA A 66 2.46 5.77 -0.09
C ALA A 66 2.06 6.26 -1.49
N THR A 67 1.61 5.30 -2.31
CA THR A 67 1.07 5.53 -3.64
C THR A 67 -0.44 5.74 -3.60
N TYR A 68 -1.06 5.92 -4.76
CA TYR A 68 -2.52 5.94 -4.91
C TYR A 68 -3.22 4.60 -4.63
N ARG A 69 -2.47 3.47 -4.54
CA ARG A 69 -2.95 2.14 -4.12
C ARG A 69 -2.84 2.01 -2.60
N CYS A 70 -3.61 2.85 -1.89
CA CYS A 70 -3.22 3.25 -0.56
C CYS A 70 -4.12 2.75 0.57
N HIS A 71 -5.22 2.06 0.31
CA HIS A 71 -6.20 1.73 1.35
C HIS A 71 -5.61 0.86 2.46
N GLY A 72 -4.70 -0.06 2.10
CA GLY A 72 -4.09 -0.98 3.06
C GLY A 72 -3.20 -0.30 4.11
N TYR A 73 -2.57 0.83 3.80
CA TYR A 73 -1.62 1.45 4.73
C TYR A 73 -2.30 2.03 5.98
N PRO A 74 -3.31 2.91 5.88
CA PRO A 74 -3.99 3.41 7.08
C PRO A 74 -4.69 2.29 7.85
N ILE A 75 -5.20 1.24 7.17
CA ILE A 75 -5.77 0.06 7.83
C ILE A 75 -4.70 -0.62 8.70
N ALA A 76 -3.52 -0.92 8.16
CA ALA A 76 -2.44 -1.57 8.90
C ALA A 76 -1.85 -0.67 10.00
N LEU A 77 -1.94 0.67 9.87
CA LEU A 77 -1.59 1.63 10.91
C LEU A 77 -2.67 1.76 12.00
N GLY A 78 -3.81 1.10 11.85
CA GLY A 78 -4.91 1.09 12.82
C GLY A 78 -5.82 2.32 12.72
N THR A 79 -5.90 2.99 11.59
CA THR A 79 -6.93 3.98 11.31
C THR A 79 -8.29 3.28 11.24
N ASP A 80 -9.33 3.92 11.78
CA ASP A 80 -10.68 3.35 11.79
C ASP A 80 -11.19 3.13 10.35
N THR A 81 -11.55 1.89 10.02
CA THR A 81 -12.05 1.49 8.72
C THR A 81 -13.30 2.26 8.29
N LYS A 82 -14.12 2.71 9.25
CA LYS A 82 -15.29 3.56 9.00
C LYS A 82 -14.90 4.90 8.37
N THR A 83 -13.86 5.53 8.90
CA THR A 83 -13.40 6.83 8.38
C THR A 83 -12.73 6.68 7.02
N ILE A 84 -12.03 5.57 6.77
CA ILE A 84 -11.42 5.29 5.47
C ILE A 84 -12.53 5.02 4.43
N MET A 85 -13.53 4.20 4.75
CA MET A 85 -14.64 3.90 3.84
C MET A 85 -15.46 5.16 3.55
N ALA A 86 -15.75 5.98 4.57
CA ALA A 86 -16.43 7.25 4.40
C ALA A 86 -15.66 8.22 3.49
N GLU A 87 -14.32 8.23 3.57
CA GLU A 87 -13.48 9.03 2.67
C GLU A 87 -13.60 8.58 1.22
N ILE A 88 -13.52 7.27 0.96
CA ILE A 88 -13.65 6.71 -0.39
C ILE A 88 -15.03 7.02 -0.98
N TYR A 89 -16.08 7.07 -0.14
CA TYR A 89 -17.43 7.44 -0.54
C TYR A 89 -17.65 8.96 -0.66
N GLY A 90 -16.59 9.76 -0.42
CA GLY A 90 -16.65 11.22 -0.49
C GLY A 90 -17.53 11.84 0.59
N ARG A 91 -17.54 11.26 1.80
CA ARG A 91 -18.39 11.67 2.92
C ARG A 91 -17.65 12.54 3.91
N LYS A 92 -18.38 13.47 4.54
CA LYS A 92 -17.84 14.44 5.49
C LYS A 92 -17.10 13.80 6.68
N ASP A 93 -17.58 12.62 7.14
CA ASP A 93 -16.97 11.93 8.27
C ASP A 93 -15.78 11.05 7.85
N GLY A 94 -15.32 11.21 6.61
CA GLY A 94 -14.13 10.57 6.07
C GLY A 94 -12.84 11.13 6.65
N LEU A 95 -11.75 10.36 6.50
CA LEU A 95 -10.43 10.66 7.04
C LEU A 95 -9.89 12.04 6.62
N CYS A 96 -10.22 12.49 5.42
CA CYS A 96 -9.88 13.80 4.85
C CYS A 96 -11.12 14.67 4.60
N GLY A 97 -12.22 14.43 5.33
CA GLY A 97 -13.47 15.20 5.19
C GLY A 97 -14.23 14.94 3.89
N GLY A 98 -13.93 13.85 3.18
CA GLY A 98 -14.54 13.49 1.89
C GLY A 98 -13.91 14.17 0.67
N TYR A 99 -12.78 14.86 0.84
CA TYR A 99 -12.11 15.59 -0.25
C TYR A 99 -10.97 14.82 -0.93
N GLY A 100 -10.36 13.86 -0.23
CA GLY A 100 -9.25 13.07 -0.74
C GLY A 100 -9.69 11.92 -1.65
N GLY A 101 -10.80 11.28 -1.31
CA GLY A 101 -11.27 10.08 -1.97
C GLY A 101 -10.27 8.93 -1.87
N SER A 102 -10.37 7.97 -2.80
CA SER A 102 -9.58 6.73 -2.79
C SER A 102 -8.05 6.95 -2.89
N MET A 103 -7.59 8.02 -3.56
CA MET A 103 -6.18 8.18 -3.90
C MET A 103 -5.40 9.15 -3.01
N HIS A 104 -6.07 9.85 -2.10
CA HIS A 104 -5.45 10.95 -1.34
C HIS A 104 -5.76 10.85 0.15
N LEU A 105 -5.39 9.70 0.75
CA LEU A 105 -5.55 9.45 2.18
C LEU A 105 -4.35 10.02 2.96
N VAL A 106 -4.64 10.64 4.11
CA VAL A 106 -3.65 11.26 5.00
C VAL A 106 -4.06 10.99 6.45
N ASP A 107 -3.16 10.45 7.26
CA ASP A 107 -3.33 10.30 8.71
C ASP A 107 -2.03 10.63 9.45
N PRO A 108 -1.67 11.91 9.56
CA PRO A 108 -0.39 12.33 10.14
C PRO A 108 -0.28 11.97 11.63
N GLY A 109 -1.40 11.82 12.34
CA GLY A 109 -1.41 11.35 13.72
C GLY A 109 -0.85 9.94 13.91
N ARG A 110 -0.87 9.13 12.83
CA ARG A 110 -0.31 7.76 12.77
C ARG A 110 0.97 7.68 11.93
N GLY A 111 1.57 8.82 11.58
CA GLY A 111 2.77 8.88 10.75
C GLY A 111 2.51 8.69 9.25
N PHE A 112 1.26 8.56 8.81
CA PHE A 112 0.91 8.47 7.40
C PHE A 112 0.82 9.88 6.79
N LEU A 113 1.90 10.32 6.14
CA LEU A 113 2.05 11.67 5.62
C LEU A 113 1.19 11.93 4.38
N GLY A 114 0.80 10.87 3.67
CA GLY A 114 -0.10 10.97 2.55
C GLY A 114 0.25 10.08 1.38
N THR A 115 -0.46 10.34 0.28
CA THR A 115 -0.37 9.60 -0.97
C THR A 115 -0.37 10.54 -2.16
N SER A 116 -0.03 10.03 -3.33
CA SER A 116 -0.09 10.82 -4.56
C SER A 116 -0.65 10.01 -5.72
N GLY A 117 -1.58 10.61 -6.47
CA GLY A 117 -2.04 10.11 -7.76
C GLY A 117 -1.01 10.27 -8.88
N ILE A 118 0.05 11.05 -8.66
CA ILE A 118 1.13 11.26 -9.64
C ILE A 118 2.22 10.23 -9.43
N VAL A 119 2.48 9.41 -10.45
CA VAL A 119 3.48 8.35 -10.41
C VAL A 119 4.87 8.92 -10.09
N GLY A 120 5.51 8.40 -9.05
CA GLY A 120 6.84 8.80 -8.61
C GLY A 120 6.89 10.04 -7.71
N GLN A 121 5.82 10.83 -7.57
CA GLN A 121 5.82 12.05 -6.77
C GLN A 121 6.04 11.79 -5.27
N GLY A 122 5.58 10.67 -4.74
CA GLY A 122 5.77 10.29 -3.33
C GLY A 122 7.24 10.09 -2.95
N ILE A 123 8.10 9.76 -3.91
CA ILE A 123 9.51 9.45 -3.67
C ILE A 123 10.28 10.69 -3.14
N PRO A 124 10.28 11.85 -3.82
CA PRO A 124 10.94 13.05 -3.31
C PRO A 124 10.27 13.61 -2.04
N GLN A 125 8.95 13.41 -1.87
CA GLN A 125 8.25 13.81 -0.64
C GLN A 125 8.73 12.96 0.56
N ALA A 126 8.83 11.63 0.41
CA ALA A 126 9.41 10.74 1.42
C ALA A 126 10.87 11.10 1.73
N THR A 127 11.65 11.43 0.70
CA THR A 127 13.04 11.87 0.84
C THR A 127 13.13 13.17 1.66
N GLY A 128 12.25 14.14 1.39
CA GLY A 128 12.13 15.37 2.17
C GLY A 128 11.73 15.15 3.62
N ALA A 129 10.76 14.23 3.85
CA ALA A 129 10.37 13.83 5.20
C ALA A 129 11.54 13.18 5.97
N ALA A 130 12.33 12.33 5.30
CA ALA A 130 13.52 11.71 5.88
C ALA A 130 14.61 12.75 6.22
N TRP A 131 14.79 13.75 5.38
CA TRP A 131 15.66 14.87 5.72
C TRP A 131 15.17 15.63 6.95
N GLY A 132 13.86 15.90 7.04
CA GLY A 132 13.24 16.47 8.24
C GLY A 132 13.42 15.60 9.49
N ALA A 133 13.32 14.27 9.36
CA ALA A 133 13.58 13.33 10.45
C ALA A 133 15.04 13.38 10.91
N GLN A 134 16.00 13.44 9.97
CA GLN A 134 17.42 13.58 10.27
C GLN A 134 17.72 14.88 11.01
N LEU A 135 17.10 16.00 10.60
CA LEU A 135 17.29 17.30 11.28
C LEU A 135 16.73 17.29 12.71
N ARG A 136 15.65 16.58 12.96
CA ARG A 136 15.10 16.41 14.32
C ARG A 136 15.99 15.53 15.21
N ASN A 137 16.77 14.63 14.60
CA ASN A 137 17.74 13.76 15.26
C ASN A 137 17.17 12.96 16.45
N GLN A 138 15.99 12.38 16.26
CA GLN A 138 15.28 11.60 17.29
C GLN A 138 15.23 10.09 16.97
N GLY A 139 16.05 9.62 16.01
CA GLY A 139 16.12 8.22 15.61
C GLY A 139 14.96 7.73 14.73
N GLN A 140 14.12 8.64 14.25
CA GLN A 140 12.99 8.33 13.37
C GLN A 140 13.45 7.97 11.97
N ILE A 141 12.71 7.07 11.33
CA ILE A 141 12.91 6.74 9.91
C ILE A 141 11.66 7.06 9.10
N VAL A 142 11.81 7.02 7.79
CA VAL A 142 10.70 7.14 6.84
C VAL A 142 10.65 5.92 5.94
N LEU A 143 9.46 5.33 5.74
CA LEU A 143 9.22 4.37 4.67
C LEU A 143 8.62 5.10 3.47
N GLY A 144 9.25 4.98 2.29
CA GLY A 144 8.75 5.55 1.05
C GLY A 144 8.32 4.46 0.09
N PHE A 145 6.99 4.30 -0.11
CA PHE A 145 6.43 3.28 -1.01
C PHE A 145 6.20 3.82 -2.41
N PHE A 146 6.48 2.99 -3.42
CA PHE A 146 6.21 3.28 -4.82
C PHE A 146 6.17 2.00 -5.65
N GLY A 147 5.52 2.04 -6.81
CA GLY A 147 5.48 0.90 -7.74
C GLY A 147 6.70 0.86 -8.67
N ASP A 148 6.89 -0.27 -9.34
CA ASP A 148 7.95 -0.49 -10.34
C ASP A 148 7.94 0.56 -11.46
N GLY A 149 6.75 0.96 -11.94
CA GLY A 149 6.60 2.06 -12.91
C GLY A 149 7.22 3.38 -12.48
N ALA A 150 7.19 3.70 -11.18
CA ALA A 150 7.76 4.91 -10.64
C ALA A 150 9.30 4.91 -10.65
N SER A 151 9.94 3.74 -10.67
CA SER A 151 11.41 3.63 -10.69
C SER A 151 12.07 4.12 -11.99
N LYS A 152 11.27 4.50 -12.97
CA LYS A 152 11.70 5.05 -14.27
C LYS A 152 11.58 6.59 -14.33
N GLN A 153 10.98 7.21 -13.31
CA GLN A 153 10.83 8.66 -13.22
C GLN A 153 12.15 9.33 -12.81
N GLY A 154 12.42 10.52 -13.36
CA GLY A 154 13.61 11.31 -12.98
C GLY A 154 13.68 11.53 -11.46
N ALA A 155 12.55 11.81 -10.82
CA ALA A 155 12.45 12.01 -9.38
C ALA A 155 12.95 10.81 -8.53
N PHE A 156 12.81 9.57 -9.03
CA PHE A 156 13.43 8.40 -8.39
C PHE A 156 14.94 8.54 -8.33
N HIS A 157 15.57 8.80 -9.47
CA HIS A 157 17.01 8.90 -9.60
C HIS A 157 17.60 10.03 -8.75
N GLU A 158 16.97 11.20 -8.78
CA GLU A 158 17.37 12.36 -7.99
C GLU A 158 17.25 12.11 -6.48
N SER A 159 16.12 11.49 -6.06
CA SER A 159 15.85 11.20 -4.65
C SER A 159 16.83 10.18 -4.07
N LEU A 160 17.10 9.08 -4.79
CA LEU A 160 18.05 8.06 -4.33
C LEU A 160 19.46 8.62 -4.23
N ASN A 161 19.86 9.46 -5.18
CA ASN A 161 21.16 10.14 -5.14
C ASN A 161 21.30 11.03 -3.90
N LEU A 162 20.30 11.89 -3.62
CA LEU A 162 20.34 12.77 -2.45
C LEU A 162 20.28 11.98 -1.14
N ALA A 163 19.41 10.99 -1.06
CA ALA A 163 19.25 10.16 0.13
C ALA A 163 20.56 9.44 0.50
N SER A 164 21.23 8.91 -0.52
CA SER A 164 22.53 8.23 -0.34
C SER A 164 23.63 9.20 0.07
N LEU A 165 23.74 10.32 -0.66
CA LEU A 165 24.75 11.36 -0.39
C LEU A 165 24.65 11.91 1.03
N TRP A 166 23.45 12.14 1.52
CA TRP A 166 23.19 12.71 2.85
C TRP A 166 22.94 11.65 3.92
N LYS A 167 23.02 10.36 3.56
CA LYS A 167 22.73 9.23 4.46
C LYS A 167 21.40 9.38 5.20
N LEU A 168 20.34 9.73 4.45
CA LEU A 168 19.02 9.97 5.03
C LEU A 168 18.44 8.68 5.66
N PRO A 169 17.69 8.80 6.76
CA PRO A 169 17.06 7.67 7.44
C PRO A 169 15.77 7.24 6.72
N ILE A 170 15.91 6.69 5.50
CA ILE A 170 14.80 6.26 4.67
C ILE A 170 14.99 4.83 4.17
N VAL A 171 13.90 4.07 4.13
CA VAL A 171 13.79 2.80 3.42
C VAL A 171 12.84 3.01 2.26
N TYR A 172 13.32 2.82 1.05
CA TYR A 172 12.51 2.82 -0.16
C TYR A 172 11.95 1.43 -0.39
N VAL A 173 10.63 1.30 -0.41
CA VAL A 173 9.94 0.02 -0.66
C VAL A 173 9.24 0.10 -2.02
N MET A 174 9.81 -0.59 -2.99
CA MET A 174 9.26 -0.71 -4.33
C MET A 174 8.35 -1.94 -4.41
N GLU A 175 7.04 -1.73 -4.48
CA GLU A 175 6.07 -2.78 -4.72
C GLU A 175 6.03 -3.11 -6.22
N ASN A 176 6.88 -4.07 -6.61
CA ASN A 176 6.97 -4.52 -7.99
C ASN A 176 5.90 -5.57 -8.27
N ASN A 177 4.83 -5.14 -8.93
CA ASN A 177 3.74 -6.01 -9.35
C ASN A 177 3.84 -6.48 -10.83
N GLY A 178 4.94 -6.15 -11.51
CA GLY A 178 5.21 -6.54 -12.90
C GLY A 178 4.47 -5.73 -13.96
N TYR A 179 3.61 -4.78 -13.55
CA TYR A 179 2.75 -4.05 -14.48
C TYR A 179 2.69 -2.56 -14.19
N ASN A 180 2.94 -1.74 -15.19
CA ASN A 180 2.62 -0.30 -15.19
C ASN A 180 1.34 -0.10 -16.00
N VAL A 181 0.19 0.04 -15.34
CA VAL A 181 -1.14 -0.04 -15.93
C VAL A 181 -1.31 -1.39 -16.66
N ALA A 182 -1.26 -1.39 -17.97
CA ALA A 182 -1.35 -2.57 -18.84
C ALA A 182 -0.02 -2.88 -19.56
N THR A 183 1.09 -2.27 -19.18
CA THR A 183 2.40 -2.54 -19.78
C THR A 183 3.22 -3.40 -18.82
N GLN A 184 3.73 -4.52 -19.28
CA GLN A 184 4.61 -5.38 -18.48
C GLN A 184 5.96 -4.70 -18.25
N SER A 185 6.55 -4.90 -17.07
CA SER A 185 7.81 -4.24 -16.70
C SER A 185 8.97 -4.56 -17.66
N GLU A 186 9.01 -5.77 -18.24
CA GLU A 186 10.01 -6.18 -19.23
C GLU A 186 9.94 -5.37 -20.53
N GLN A 187 8.80 -4.76 -20.84
CA GLN A 187 8.62 -3.96 -22.05
C GLN A 187 9.12 -2.52 -21.91
N GLU A 188 9.38 -2.06 -20.69
CA GLU A 188 9.68 -0.64 -20.44
C GLU A 188 10.82 -0.39 -19.46
N ASP A 189 11.39 -1.43 -18.86
CA ASP A 189 12.52 -1.35 -17.95
C ASP A 189 13.67 -2.24 -18.39
N ALA A 190 14.84 -1.66 -18.60
CA ALA A 190 16.00 -2.37 -19.14
C ALA A 190 16.52 -3.49 -18.21
N ASN A 191 16.40 -3.30 -16.88
CA ASN A 191 16.80 -4.35 -15.94
C ASN A 191 15.79 -5.51 -15.95
N ALA A 192 14.48 -5.20 -15.95
CA ALA A 192 13.44 -6.24 -16.07
C ALA A 192 13.57 -6.99 -17.39
N ALA A 193 13.78 -6.30 -18.52
CA ALA A 193 14.01 -6.91 -19.83
C ALA A 193 15.24 -7.82 -19.88
N ALA A 194 16.26 -7.55 -19.05
CA ALA A 194 17.44 -8.40 -18.89
C ALA A 194 17.24 -9.55 -17.88
N GLY A 195 16.07 -9.69 -17.29
CA GLY A 195 15.78 -10.68 -16.24
C GLY A 195 16.42 -10.36 -14.89
N GLU A 196 16.87 -9.11 -14.68
CA GLU A 196 17.50 -8.67 -13.46
C GLU A 196 16.44 -8.11 -12.50
N PRO A 197 16.59 -8.27 -11.18
CA PRO A 197 15.72 -7.64 -10.22
C PRO A 197 15.90 -6.11 -10.26
N LEU A 198 14.82 -5.35 -10.05
CA LEU A 198 14.88 -3.89 -10.10
C LEU A 198 15.64 -3.27 -8.93
N SER A 199 15.84 -4.03 -7.85
CA SER A 199 16.70 -3.62 -6.71
C SER A 199 18.15 -3.36 -7.10
N VAL A 200 18.63 -3.89 -8.24
CA VAL A 200 19.98 -3.64 -8.75
C VAL A 200 20.23 -2.16 -9.04
N LYS A 201 19.18 -1.37 -9.29
CA LYS A 201 19.27 0.09 -9.49
C LYS A 201 19.90 0.81 -8.29
N ALA A 202 19.80 0.26 -7.10
CA ALA A 202 20.42 0.79 -5.88
C ALA A 202 21.94 0.93 -6.00
N LYS A 203 22.60 0.07 -6.76
CA LYS A 203 24.06 0.07 -6.98
C LYS A 203 24.55 1.39 -7.58
N ALA A 204 23.74 2.02 -8.44
CA ALA A 204 24.08 3.31 -9.06
C ALA A 204 24.24 4.44 -8.04
N TYR A 205 23.67 4.29 -6.84
CA TYR A 205 23.69 5.28 -5.76
C TYR A 205 24.47 4.80 -4.53
N SER A 206 25.25 3.73 -4.66
CA SER A 206 26.07 3.17 -3.56
C SER A 206 25.26 2.82 -2.31
N MET A 207 24.00 2.39 -2.49
CA MET A 207 23.15 1.92 -1.41
C MET A 207 22.83 0.43 -1.59
N PRO A 208 22.48 -0.30 -0.51
CA PRO A 208 21.99 -1.68 -0.61
C PRO A 208 20.68 -1.76 -1.40
N GLY A 209 20.57 -2.79 -2.25
CA GLY A 209 19.35 -3.21 -2.92
C GLY A 209 19.02 -4.64 -2.51
N VAL A 210 17.79 -4.90 -2.07
CA VAL A 210 17.32 -6.20 -1.60
C VAL A 210 16.02 -6.55 -2.31
N THR A 211 15.92 -7.75 -2.84
CA THR A 211 14.67 -8.29 -3.41
C THR A 211 14.08 -9.31 -2.44
N VAL A 212 12.77 -9.22 -2.19
CA VAL A 212 12.04 -10.09 -1.27
C VAL A 212 10.74 -10.59 -1.89
N ASP A 213 10.29 -11.79 -1.48
CA ASP A 213 8.91 -12.25 -1.75
C ASP A 213 7.91 -11.36 -1.01
N GLY A 214 7.28 -10.44 -1.74
CA GLY A 214 6.28 -9.51 -1.20
C GLY A 214 4.96 -10.17 -0.80
N GLY A 215 4.77 -11.45 -1.13
CA GLY A 215 3.66 -12.27 -0.65
C GLY A 215 3.94 -12.99 0.68
N ASP A 216 5.15 -12.84 1.26
CA ASP A 216 5.49 -13.36 2.59
C ASP A 216 5.69 -12.20 3.58
N PRO A 217 4.75 -11.94 4.52
CA PRO A 217 4.85 -10.82 5.44
C PRO A 217 6.04 -10.92 6.41
N VAL A 218 6.50 -12.13 6.70
CA VAL A 218 7.67 -12.36 7.57
C VAL A 218 8.96 -11.98 6.85
N ALA A 219 9.12 -12.44 5.60
CA ALA A 219 10.28 -12.09 4.79
C ALA A 219 10.37 -10.57 4.54
N VAL A 220 9.23 -9.93 4.30
CA VAL A 220 9.17 -8.46 4.16
C VAL A 220 9.54 -7.77 5.47
N TYR A 221 8.99 -8.23 6.61
CA TYR A 221 9.32 -7.69 7.93
C TYR A 221 10.82 -7.76 8.22
N GLU A 222 11.45 -8.89 7.95
CA GLU A 222 12.89 -9.07 8.17
C GLU A 222 13.72 -8.14 7.28
N ALA A 223 13.40 -8.05 5.99
CA ALA A 223 14.14 -7.23 5.05
C ALA A 223 13.99 -5.72 5.35
N VAL A 224 12.75 -5.26 5.56
CA VAL A 224 12.47 -3.85 5.88
C VAL A 224 12.98 -3.50 7.27
N GLY A 225 12.87 -4.40 8.24
CA GLY A 225 13.40 -4.21 9.60
C GLY A 225 14.91 -4.03 9.62
N ALA A 226 15.65 -4.89 8.92
CA ALA A 226 17.10 -4.75 8.78
C ALA A 226 17.50 -3.43 8.08
N ALA A 227 16.75 -3.03 7.06
CA ALA A 227 16.94 -1.75 6.38
C ALA A 227 16.63 -0.56 7.31
N GLY A 228 15.58 -0.67 8.13
CA GLY A 228 15.22 0.34 9.14
C GLY A 228 16.28 0.49 10.22
N ASP A 229 16.80 -0.63 10.76
CA ASP A 229 17.89 -0.62 11.75
C ASP A 229 19.15 0.06 11.18
N ARG A 230 19.50 -0.24 9.93
CA ARG A 230 20.57 0.42 9.20
C ARG A 230 20.34 1.93 9.08
N ALA A 231 19.13 2.34 8.69
CA ALA A 231 18.77 3.75 8.54
C ALA A 231 18.85 4.50 9.89
N ARG A 232 18.38 3.89 10.98
CA ARG A 232 18.46 4.45 12.34
C ARG A 232 19.90 4.59 12.83
N ALA A 233 20.79 3.67 12.43
CA ALA A 233 22.21 3.73 12.76
C ALA A 233 22.97 4.85 12.02
N GLY A 234 22.30 5.55 11.06
CA GLY A 234 22.93 6.59 10.24
C GLY A 234 23.75 6.05 9.08
N ASP A 235 23.60 4.77 8.74
CA ASP A 235 24.29 4.12 7.63
C ASP A 235 23.66 4.41 6.26
N GLY A 236 22.59 5.18 6.25
CA GLY A 236 21.90 5.65 5.05
C GLY A 236 20.79 4.73 4.54
N PRO A 237 20.25 5.01 3.35
CA PRO A 237 19.07 4.38 2.79
C PRO A 237 19.30 2.95 2.30
N THR A 238 18.19 2.23 2.09
CA THR A 238 18.15 0.93 1.40
C THR A 238 16.98 0.92 0.43
N LEU A 239 17.16 0.30 -0.73
CA LEU A 239 16.08 0.00 -1.68
C LEU A 239 15.63 -1.45 -1.51
N ILE A 240 14.38 -1.64 -1.10
CA ILE A 240 13.73 -2.96 -1.05
C ILE A 240 12.84 -3.10 -2.28
N GLU A 241 13.04 -4.15 -3.06
CA GLU A 241 12.10 -4.61 -4.07
C GLU A 241 11.23 -5.70 -3.48
N SER A 242 9.97 -5.38 -3.18
CA SER A 242 8.96 -6.32 -2.74
C SER A 242 8.20 -6.84 -3.95
N LYS A 243 8.43 -8.09 -4.33
CA LYS A 243 7.74 -8.72 -5.47
C LYS A 243 6.34 -9.14 -5.04
N VAL A 244 5.35 -8.44 -5.56
CA VAL A 244 3.93 -8.69 -5.33
C VAL A 244 3.22 -9.03 -6.65
N TYR A 245 1.97 -9.45 -6.58
CA TYR A 245 1.12 -9.55 -7.75
C TYR A 245 -0.21 -8.88 -7.47
N ARG A 246 -0.64 -8.02 -8.34
CA ARG A 246 -1.94 -7.36 -8.26
C ARG A 246 -3.05 -8.33 -8.67
N LEU A 247 -3.98 -8.65 -7.76
CA LEU A 247 -5.05 -9.62 -8.04
C LEU A 247 -6.24 -9.00 -8.79
N SER A 248 -6.39 -7.68 -8.74
CA SER A 248 -7.37 -6.93 -9.53
C SER A 248 -6.72 -6.19 -10.69
N ALA A 249 -7.51 -5.68 -11.62
CA ALA A 249 -7.05 -4.75 -12.64
C ALA A 249 -6.38 -3.51 -12.04
N HIS A 250 -5.65 -2.76 -12.85
CA HIS A 250 -4.95 -1.54 -12.41
C HIS A 250 -5.86 -0.58 -11.61
N GLY A 251 -7.06 -0.39 -12.09
CA GLY A 251 -8.06 0.45 -11.45
C GLY A 251 -9.44 0.20 -12.04
N ASN A 252 -10.48 0.81 -11.45
CA ASN A 252 -11.82 0.75 -12.01
C ASN A 252 -11.90 1.49 -13.35
N ILE A 253 -12.81 1.05 -14.19
CA ILE A 253 -13.16 1.77 -15.42
C ILE A 253 -14.20 2.84 -15.09
N ILE A 254 -13.97 4.08 -15.53
CA ILE A 254 -15.03 5.09 -15.56
C ILE A 254 -15.94 4.73 -16.74
N ALA A 255 -17.07 4.10 -16.45
CA ALA A 255 -18.04 3.75 -17.48
C ALA A 255 -18.84 4.97 -17.93
N PRO A 256 -19.24 5.03 -19.21
CA PRO A 256 -20.20 6.01 -19.67
C PRO A 256 -21.52 5.94 -18.89
N PRO A 257 -22.31 7.03 -18.81
CA PRO A 257 -23.61 7.01 -18.18
C PRO A 257 -24.50 5.87 -18.72
N GLY A 258 -25.10 5.09 -17.82
CA GLY A 258 -26.00 3.99 -18.17
C GLY A 258 -25.34 2.62 -18.38
N VAL A 259 -24.01 2.54 -18.26
CA VAL A 259 -23.28 1.27 -18.26
C VAL A 259 -23.10 0.81 -16.81
N PRO A 260 -23.47 -0.45 -16.44
CA PRO A 260 -23.20 -0.96 -15.11
C PRO A 260 -21.71 -0.91 -14.81
N LEU A 261 -21.35 -0.36 -13.65
CA LEU A 261 -19.98 -0.32 -13.18
C LEU A 261 -19.66 -1.66 -12.51
N HIS A 262 -18.59 -2.29 -12.95
CA HIS A 262 -17.97 -3.43 -12.27
C HIS A 262 -16.46 -3.23 -12.28
N TYR A 263 -15.76 -3.89 -11.38
CA TYR A 263 -14.30 -3.87 -11.42
C TYR A 263 -13.83 -4.76 -12.57
N PRO A 264 -12.95 -4.29 -13.47
CA PRO A 264 -12.53 -5.07 -14.63
C PRO A 264 -11.67 -6.27 -14.22
N GLU A 265 -11.64 -7.32 -15.06
CA GLU A 265 -10.69 -8.41 -14.93
C GLU A 265 -9.26 -7.91 -15.14
N HIS A 266 -8.29 -8.63 -14.54
CA HIS A 266 -6.86 -8.29 -14.60
C HIS A 266 -6.33 -8.26 -16.05
N GLU A 267 -5.37 -7.37 -16.32
CA GLU A 267 -4.79 -7.15 -17.66
C GLU A 267 -4.08 -8.39 -18.21
N ALA A 268 -3.57 -9.28 -17.38
CA ALA A 268 -3.04 -10.56 -17.81
C ALA A 268 -4.07 -11.34 -18.64
N ILE A 269 -5.36 -11.26 -18.28
CA ILE A 269 -6.46 -11.90 -19.02
C ILE A 269 -6.91 -11.01 -20.18
N THR A 270 -7.24 -9.75 -19.91
CA THR A 270 -7.95 -8.88 -20.86
C THR A 270 -7.05 -8.31 -21.95
N VAL A 271 -5.77 -8.08 -21.66
CA VAL A 271 -4.80 -7.48 -22.59
C VAL A 271 -3.88 -8.55 -23.18
N PHE A 272 -3.37 -9.46 -22.36
CA PHE A 272 -2.34 -10.43 -22.77
C PHE A 272 -2.89 -11.83 -23.03
N GLY A 273 -4.15 -12.13 -22.65
CA GLY A 273 -4.75 -13.47 -22.80
C GLY A 273 -4.04 -14.55 -21.96
N ASN A 274 -3.26 -14.14 -20.97
CA ASN A 274 -2.44 -15.03 -20.14
C ASN A 274 -3.20 -15.44 -18.86
N ARG A 275 -4.22 -16.27 -19.01
CA ARG A 275 -5.01 -16.80 -17.90
C ARG A 275 -4.18 -17.67 -16.94
N GLU A 276 -3.19 -18.40 -17.49
CA GLU A 276 -2.33 -19.28 -16.67
C GLU A 276 -1.48 -18.49 -15.66
N GLU A 277 -0.94 -17.34 -16.07
CA GLU A 277 -0.22 -16.43 -15.17
C GLU A 277 -1.13 -15.97 -14.00
N TYR A 278 -2.33 -15.51 -14.34
CA TYR A 278 -3.28 -15.04 -13.34
C TYR A 278 -3.70 -16.16 -12.37
N GLU A 279 -4.00 -17.34 -12.87
CA GLU A 279 -4.32 -18.50 -12.03
C GLU A 279 -3.15 -18.94 -11.16
N ALA A 280 -1.90 -18.81 -11.65
CA ALA A 280 -0.71 -19.06 -10.84
C ALA A 280 -0.59 -18.04 -9.70
N ALA A 281 -0.89 -16.77 -9.98
CA ALA A 281 -0.92 -15.72 -8.95
C ALA A 281 -1.99 -15.96 -7.89
N LEU A 282 -3.19 -16.39 -8.30
CA LEU A 282 -4.26 -16.77 -7.36
C LEU A 282 -3.86 -17.94 -6.45
N ARG A 283 -3.13 -18.94 -6.98
CA ARG A 283 -2.59 -20.02 -6.14
C ARG A 283 -1.54 -19.54 -5.14
N GLY A 284 -0.85 -18.45 -5.47
CA GLY A 284 0.14 -17.78 -4.60
C GLY A 284 -0.44 -16.69 -3.69
N ASP A 285 -1.77 -16.54 -3.63
CA ASP A 285 -2.43 -15.49 -2.85
C ASP A 285 -1.88 -15.40 -1.42
N PRO A 286 -1.35 -14.22 -1.00
CA PRO A 286 -0.68 -14.06 0.28
C PRO A 286 -1.57 -14.33 1.49
N VAL A 287 -2.87 -13.99 1.44
CA VAL A 287 -3.76 -14.11 2.61
C VAL A 287 -4.05 -15.57 2.97
N PRO A 288 -4.60 -16.41 2.06
CA PRO A 288 -4.82 -17.82 2.38
C PRO A 288 -3.52 -18.60 2.59
N ARG A 289 -2.44 -18.23 1.89
CA ARG A 289 -1.11 -18.83 2.08
C ARG A 289 -0.60 -18.61 3.50
N PHE A 290 -0.68 -17.40 4.00
CA PHE A 290 -0.21 -17.08 5.35
C PHE A 290 -1.12 -17.71 6.42
N ARG A 291 -2.46 -17.70 6.25
CA ARG A 291 -3.39 -18.44 7.11
C ARG A 291 -2.99 -19.92 7.24
N ALA A 292 -2.79 -20.58 6.13
CA ALA A 292 -2.41 -22.01 6.13
C ALA A 292 -1.10 -22.25 6.86
N ARG A 293 -0.08 -21.42 6.62
CA ARG A 293 1.21 -21.48 7.30
C ARG A 293 1.09 -21.34 8.83
N LEU A 294 0.29 -20.39 9.32
CA LEU A 294 0.11 -20.18 10.76
C LEU A 294 -0.59 -21.35 11.43
N ILE A 295 -1.56 -21.96 10.75
CA ILE A 295 -2.25 -23.15 11.26
C ILE A 295 -1.30 -24.35 11.28
N GLU A 296 -0.54 -24.58 10.23
CA GLU A 296 0.44 -25.67 10.14
C GLU A 296 1.53 -25.55 11.22
N GLN A 297 1.97 -24.32 11.53
CA GLN A 297 2.96 -24.04 12.57
C GLN A 297 2.37 -24.04 13.99
N GLY A 298 1.06 -24.18 14.15
CA GLY A 298 0.39 -24.12 15.44
C GLY A 298 0.38 -22.72 16.08
N ALA A 299 0.66 -21.67 15.31
CA ALA A 299 0.60 -20.28 15.75
C ALA A 299 -0.84 -19.73 15.78
N LEU A 300 -1.75 -20.36 15.02
CA LEU A 300 -3.16 -19.98 14.91
C LEU A 300 -4.02 -21.26 14.80
N GLU A 301 -5.05 -21.39 15.61
CA GLU A 301 -6.05 -22.45 15.45
C GLU A 301 -7.02 -22.11 14.33
N ALA A 302 -7.45 -23.14 13.57
CA ALA A 302 -8.36 -22.96 12.43
C ALA A 302 -9.68 -22.26 12.83
N GLY A 303 -10.27 -22.68 13.97
CA GLY A 303 -11.50 -22.06 14.50
C GLY A 303 -11.30 -20.58 14.84
N ARG A 304 -10.15 -20.23 15.43
CA ARG A 304 -9.83 -18.82 15.71
C ARG A 304 -9.63 -17.98 14.43
N ALA A 305 -9.05 -18.59 13.39
CA ALA A 305 -8.94 -17.93 12.08
C ALA A 305 -10.32 -17.61 11.47
N ASP A 306 -11.29 -18.51 11.63
CA ASP A 306 -12.65 -18.29 11.14
C ASP A 306 -13.40 -17.24 11.98
N GLU A 307 -13.18 -17.21 13.31
CA GLU A 307 -13.70 -16.14 14.18
C GLU A 307 -13.14 -14.77 13.78
N ILE A 308 -11.81 -14.66 13.54
CA ILE A 308 -11.17 -13.42 13.06
C ILE A 308 -11.79 -12.98 11.73
N ALA A 309 -12.06 -13.92 10.82
CA ALA A 309 -12.70 -13.58 9.55
C ALA A 309 -14.10 -13.01 9.76
N GLN A 310 -14.88 -13.59 10.66
CA GLN A 310 -16.21 -13.06 10.97
C GLN A 310 -16.15 -11.68 11.65
N GLU A 311 -15.24 -11.49 12.61
CA GLU A 311 -15.02 -10.19 13.26
C GLU A 311 -14.69 -9.09 12.24
N VAL A 312 -13.81 -9.40 11.28
CA VAL A 312 -13.43 -8.48 10.19
C VAL A 312 -14.61 -8.21 9.25
N HIS A 313 -15.39 -9.22 8.90
CA HIS A 313 -16.58 -9.04 8.06
C HIS A 313 -17.60 -8.11 8.73
N ASP A 314 -17.91 -8.35 10.00
CA ASP A 314 -18.85 -7.52 10.76
C ASP A 314 -18.38 -6.08 10.92
N GLU A 315 -17.06 -5.88 11.17
CA GLU A 315 -16.42 -4.56 11.22
C GLU A 315 -16.61 -3.80 9.91
N LEU A 316 -16.35 -4.46 8.78
CA LEU A 316 -16.38 -3.81 7.48
C LEU A 316 -17.78 -3.58 6.94
N ASP A 317 -18.73 -4.45 7.24
CA ASP A 317 -20.14 -4.20 6.93
C ASP A 317 -20.66 -2.98 7.71
N ALA A 318 -20.26 -2.84 8.98
CA ALA A 318 -20.54 -1.63 9.75
C ALA A 318 -19.83 -0.38 9.19
N ALA A 319 -18.64 -0.53 8.60
CA ALA A 319 -17.92 0.58 7.96
C ALA A 319 -18.63 1.06 6.68
N VAL A 320 -19.13 0.13 5.86
CA VAL A 320 -19.95 0.44 4.68
C VAL A 320 -21.21 1.19 5.09
N GLN A 321 -21.94 0.67 6.09
CA GLN A 321 -23.17 1.31 6.55
C GLN A 321 -22.91 2.72 7.11
N PHE A 322 -21.87 2.88 7.92
CA PHE A 322 -21.45 4.19 8.43
C PHE A 322 -21.17 5.18 7.29
N ALA A 323 -20.44 4.73 6.27
CA ALA A 323 -20.12 5.56 5.11
C ALA A 323 -21.37 5.94 4.29
N LEU A 324 -22.34 5.04 4.15
CA LEU A 324 -23.61 5.34 3.47
C LEU A 324 -24.46 6.35 4.24
N ASP A 325 -24.48 6.27 5.56
CA ASP A 325 -25.26 7.14 6.45
C ASP A 325 -24.63 8.52 6.64
N SER A 326 -23.32 8.63 6.46
CA SER A 326 -22.57 9.88 6.60
C SER A 326 -22.97 10.90 5.52
N PRO A 327 -23.16 12.21 5.87
CA PRO A 327 -23.53 13.23 4.91
C PRO A 327 -22.37 13.56 3.96
N TYR A 328 -22.71 14.17 2.82
CA TYR A 328 -21.70 14.82 1.98
C TYR A 328 -21.17 16.09 2.63
N PRO A 329 -19.91 16.48 2.36
CA PRO A 329 -19.40 17.78 2.79
C PRO A 329 -20.20 18.94 2.16
N GLU A 330 -20.33 20.04 2.90
CA GLU A 330 -21.04 21.23 2.39
C GLU A 330 -20.26 21.85 1.24
N PRO A 331 -20.91 22.16 0.10
CA PRO A 331 -20.23 22.72 -1.08
C PRO A 331 -19.46 24.01 -0.80
N GLU A 332 -20.01 24.88 0.09
CA GLU A 332 -19.38 26.12 0.49
C GLU A 332 -18.08 25.90 1.27
N ALA A 333 -17.96 24.80 2.00
CA ALA A 333 -16.74 24.46 2.73
C ALA A 333 -15.57 24.18 1.77
N ALA A 334 -15.84 23.53 0.63
CA ALA A 334 -14.83 23.26 -0.40
C ALA A 334 -14.29 24.53 -1.07
N ALA A 335 -15.09 25.61 -1.09
CA ALA A 335 -14.70 26.89 -1.71
C ALA A 335 -13.92 27.80 -0.75
N ARG A 336 -13.78 27.43 0.55
CA ARG A 336 -13.07 28.25 1.53
C ARG A 336 -11.56 28.07 1.39
N ALA A 337 -10.85 29.21 1.36
CA ALA A 337 -9.39 29.22 1.36
C ALA A 337 -8.75 28.64 2.65
N ASP A 338 -9.55 28.44 3.69
CA ASP A 338 -9.10 27.94 5.01
C ASP A 338 -8.41 26.57 4.91
N TYR A 339 -8.76 25.74 3.94
CA TYR A 339 -8.12 24.43 3.70
C TYR A 339 -6.73 24.54 3.04
N VAL A 340 -6.39 25.71 2.48
CA VAL A 340 -5.11 25.94 1.79
C VAL A 340 -4.10 26.62 2.70
N TYR A 341 -4.55 27.30 3.74
CA TYR A 341 -3.73 28.16 4.59
C TYR A 341 -3.87 27.90 6.09
N ALA A 342 -4.58 26.84 6.49
CA ALA A 342 -4.75 26.48 7.90
C ALA A 342 -3.54 25.72 8.48
#